data_fc7cca85c691c917f8aafc85c4196434
#
_entry.id   fc7cca85c691c917f8aafc85c4196434
#
_cell.length_a   1.000
_cell.length_b   1.000
_cell.length_c   1.000
_cell.angle_alpha   90.00
_cell.angle_beta   90.00
_cell.angle_gamma   90.00
#
_symmetry.space_group_name_H-M   'P 1'
#
loop_
_entity.id
_entity.type
_entity.pdbx_description
1 polymer ?
#
loop_
_entity_poly.entity_id
_entity_poly.type
_entity_poly.pdbx_seq_one_letter_code
_entity_poly.pdbx_strand_id
1 'polypeptide(L)'
;MGRTSSQVCISDKRVQFIQTDAAINPGNSGGPLLNSQGEVIGMNTAIRAGAQGLGFAIPIETAKRSGEQLLEDGEVQHPYLGIQMVNLNPDMRQRINQDEDMGFTIEADSGVMVIRVMEDTPAAAAGIQRGDVISKVNEVEVATATDVQAQVEASSIGKSLKVEIDRKGETKTLAVKPTKMPQTLQ
;
A
#
# COMPACT_ATOMS: atom_id res chain seq x y z
N MET A 1 -25.76 9.76 0.86
CA MET A 1 -24.61 10.21 1.68
C MET A 1 -23.49 9.21 1.52
N GLY A 2 -22.47 9.55 0.72
CA GLY A 2 -21.33 8.68 0.46
C GLY A 2 -20.50 8.48 1.73
N ARG A 3 -20.28 7.22 2.14
CA ARG A 3 -19.30 6.88 3.17
C ARG A 3 -17.92 6.97 2.56
N THR A 4 -17.13 7.91 3.01
CA THR A 4 -15.70 8.01 2.70
C THR A 4 -14.97 6.79 3.25
N SER A 5 -14.17 6.14 2.38
CA SER A 5 -13.16 5.12 2.66
C SER A 5 -13.61 3.89 3.47
N SER A 6 -14.16 2.91 2.78
CA SER A 6 -13.98 1.52 3.18
C SER A 6 -12.89 0.92 2.31
N GLN A 7 -11.77 0.51 2.94
CA GLN A 7 -10.73 -0.25 2.27
C GLN A 7 -11.30 -1.61 1.87
N VAL A 8 -11.70 -1.74 0.63
CA VAL A 8 -12.13 -3.03 0.09
C VAL A 8 -10.98 -3.60 -0.71
N CYS A 9 -10.37 -4.66 -0.17
CA CYS A 9 -9.42 -5.48 -0.90
C CYS A 9 -10.14 -6.21 -2.05
N ILE A 10 -10.14 -5.61 -3.22
CA ILE A 10 -10.24 -6.36 -4.46
C ILE A 10 -8.85 -6.97 -4.69
N SER A 11 -8.76 -8.14 -5.28
CA SER A 11 -7.57 -9.01 -5.35
C SER A 11 -6.25 -8.38 -5.82
N ASP A 12 -6.24 -7.14 -6.23
CA ASP A 12 -5.05 -6.33 -6.46
C ASP A 12 -4.90 -5.32 -5.31
N LYS A 13 -4.06 -5.66 -4.33
CA LYS A 13 -3.86 -4.92 -3.08
C LYS A 13 -3.20 -3.53 -3.25
N ARG A 14 -3.01 -3.05 -4.49
CA ARG A 14 -2.21 -1.85 -4.80
C ARG A 14 -2.99 -0.56 -4.92
N VAL A 15 -4.29 -0.63 -5.10
CA VAL A 15 -5.13 0.56 -5.27
C VAL A 15 -6.14 0.66 -4.14
N GLN A 16 -6.15 1.80 -3.46
CA GLN A 16 -7.24 2.15 -2.55
C GLN A 16 -8.41 2.64 -3.41
N PHE A 17 -9.59 2.06 -3.21
CA PHE A 17 -10.79 2.45 -3.93
C PHE A 17 -11.71 3.30 -3.06
N ILE A 18 -12.37 4.24 -3.68
CA ILE A 18 -13.54 4.91 -3.09
C ILE A 18 -14.73 3.95 -3.25
N GLN A 19 -15.31 3.55 -2.13
CA GLN A 19 -16.58 2.83 -2.14
C GLN A 19 -17.73 3.83 -2.22
N THR A 20 -18.68 3.58 -3.11
CA THR A 20 -19.84 4.44 -3.31
C THR A 20 -21.12 3.63 -3.44
N ASP A 21 -22.23 4.22 -3.02
CA ASP A 21 -23.59 3.75 -3.25
C ASP A 21 -24.20 4.33 -4.55
N ALA A 22 -23.44 5.16 -5.27
CA ALA A 22 -23.82 5.60 -6.60
C ALA A 22 -23.98 4.39 -7.53
N ALA A 23 -24.98 4.45 -8.41
CA ALA A 23 -25.28 3.35 -9.32
C ALA A 23 -24.19 3.17 -10.38
N ILE A 24 -23.20 2.33 -10.07
CA ILE A 24 -22.18 1.91 -11.03
C ILE A 24 -22.71 0.72 -11.81
N ASN A 25 -22.87 0.90 -13.12
CA ASN A 25 -23.41 -0.10 -14.04
C ASN A 25 -22.54 -0.19 -15.30
N PRO A 26 -22.66 -1.26 -16.10
CA PRO A 26 -22.03 -1.31 -17.41
C PRO A 26 -22.37 -0.07 -18.24
N GLY A 27 -21.37 0.60 -18.76
CA GLY A 27 -21.48 1.84 -19.55
C GLY A 27 -21.00 3.09 -18.84
N ASN A 28 -20.90 3.13 -17.49
CA ASN A 28 -20.33 4.26 -16.79
C ASN A 28 -18.90 4.01 -16.22
N SER A 29 -18.32 2.85 -16.48
CA SER A 29 -16.92 2.54 -16.17
C SER A 29 -16.00 3.48 -16.97
N GLY A 30 -14.99 4.05 -16.31
CA GLY A 30 -14.13 5.09 -16.86
C GLY A 30 -14.73 6.52 -16.77
N GLY A 31 -16.02 6.64 -16.45
CA GLY A 31 -16.65 7.94 -16.19
C GLY A 31 -16.29 8.52 -14.82
N PRO A 32 -16.52 9.83 -14.61
CA PRO A 32 -16.20 10.49 -13.35
C PRO A 32 -17.17 10.14 -12.23
N LEU A 33 -16.63 10.00 -11.02
CA LEU A 33 -17.40 10.05 -9.77
C LEU A 33 -17.35 11.49 -9.24
N LEU A 34 -18.52 12.09 -9.03
CA LEU A 34 -18.64 13.47 -8.59
C LEU A 34 -19.08 13.55 -7.13
N ASN A 35 -18.61 14.57 -6.42
CA ASN A 35 -19.15 14.95 -5.12
C ASN A 35 -20.39 15.84 -5.25
N SER A 36 -20.95 16.28 -4.12
CA SER A 36 -22.14 17.15 -4.09
C SER A 36 -21.89 18.57 -4.62
N GLN A 37 -20.64 18.97 -4.76
CA GLN A 37 -20.23 20.26 -5.33
C GLN A 37 -19.96 20.18 -6.85
N GLY A 38 -20.08 18.98 -7.46
CA GLY A 38 -19.81 18.73 -8.86
C GLY A 38 -18.33 18.55 -9.20
N GLU A 39 -17.47 18.37 -8.19
CA GLU A 39 -16.05 18.10 -8.37
C GLU A 39 -15.81 16.62 -8.63
N VAL A 40 -14.87 16.30 -9.50
CA VAL A 40 -14.46 14.91 -9.78
C VAL A 40 -13.58 14.41 -8.63
N ILE A 41 -14.05 13.41 -7.91
CA ILE A 41 -13.34 12.77 -6.79
C ILE A 41 -12.76 11.40 -7.14
N GLY A 42 -13.18 10.81 -8.26
CA GLY A 42 -12.68 9.51 -8.69
C GLY A 42 -13.12 9.14 -10.09
N MET A 43 -12.62 8.00 -10.57
CA MET A 43 -12.99 7.38 -11.84
C MET A 43 -13.65 6.03 -11.59
N ASN A 44 -14.86 5.85 -12.07
CA ASN A 44 -15.63 4.61 -11.92
C ASN A 44 -14.90 3.43 -12.55
N THR A 45 -14.80 2.29 -11.85
CA THR A 45 -14.03 1.16 -12.38
C THR A 45 -14.79 -0.17 -12.36
N ALA A 46 -15.34 -0.59 -11.24
CA ALA A 46 -15.91 -1.92 -11.12
C ALA A 46 -17.09 -1.96 -10.17
N ILE A 47 -17.91 -2.97 -10.37
CA ILE A 47 -18.87 -3.49 -9.40
C ILE A 47 -18.38 -4.87 -8.94
N ARG A 48 -18.43 -5.13 -7.65
CA ARG A 48 -18.16 -6.47 -7.15
C ARG A 48 -19.32 -7.39 -7.53
N ALA A 49 -19.03 -8.46 -8.25
CA ALA A 49 -20.04 -9.46 -8.58
C ALA A 49 -20.68 -10.02 -7.29
N GLY A 50 -22.02 -9.92 -7.17
CA GLY A 50 -22.76 -10.35 -5.98
C GLY A 50 -22.93 -9.32 -4.87
N ALA A 51 -22.38 -8.11 -4.98
CA ALA A 51 -22.63 -7.01 -4.04
C ALA A 51 -23.55 -5.97 -4.68
N GLN A 52 -24.85 -6.16 -4.54
CA GLN A 52 -25.82 -5.17 -5.01
C GLN A 52 -25.64 -3.84 -4.28
N GLY A 53 -25.51 -2.75 -5.03
CA GLY A 53 -25.44 -1.39 -4.49
C GLY A 53 -24.06 -0.94 -3.98
N LEU A 54 -22.97 -1.66 -4.31
CA LEU A 54 -21.61 -1.25 -3.99
C LEU A 54 -20.79 -1.04 -5.26
N GLY A 55 -20.52 0.22 -5.57
CA GLY A 55 -19.62 0.63 -6.62
C GLY A 55 -18.22 0.98 -6.09
N PHE A 56 -17.23 0.92 -6.96
CA PHE A 56 -15.86 1.29 -6.66
C PHE A 56 -15.33 2.26 -7.70
N ALA A 57 -14.62 3.28 -7.22
CA ALA A 57 -13.94 4.24 -8.07
C ALA A 57 -12.47 4.38 -7.65
N ILE A 58 -11.60 4.57 -8.61
CA ILE A 58 -10.20 4.92 -8.39
C ILE A 58 -10.16 6.39 -7.96
N PRO A 59 -9.47 6.77 -6.85
CA PRO A 59 -9.31 8.15 -6.45
C PRO A 59 -8.75 9.01 -7.59
N ILE A 60 -9.21 10.25 -7.70
CA ILE A 60 -8.84 11.12 -8.83
C ILE A 60 -7.33 11.40 -8.87
N GLU A 61 -6.66 11.51 -7.73
CA GLU A 61 -5.21 11.70 -7.64
C GLU A 61 -4.45 10.51 -8.23
N THR A 62 -4.92 9.29 -7.97
CA THR A 62 -4.35 8.07 -8.55
C THR A 62 -4.59 8.02 -10.06
N ALA A 63 -5.82 8.32 -10.50
CA ALA A 63 -6.15 8.34 -11.93
C ALA A 63 -5.33 9.40 -12.69
N LYS A 64 -5.16 10.60 -12.11
CA LYS A 64 -4.32 11.67 -12.66
C LYS A 64 -2.88 11.24 -12.82
N ARG A 65 -2.27 10.75 -11.74
CA ARG A 65 -0.86 10.29 -11.76
C ARG A 65 -0.64 9.19 -12.81
N SER A 66 -1.55 8.21 -12.88
CA SER A 66 -1.45 7.16 -13.89
C SER A 66 -1.62 7.71 -15.30
N GLY A 67 -2.53 8.66 -15.51
CA GLY A 67 -2.74 9.32 -16.80
C GLY A 67 -1.51 10.13 -17.25
N GLU A 68 -0.89 10.87 -16.34
CA GLU A 68 0.33 11.64 -16.61
C GLU A 68 1.49 10.68 -17.00
N GLN A 69 1.70 9.59 -16.27
CA GLN A 69 2.71 8.60 -16.63
C GLN A 69 2.46 7.93 -17.98
N LEU A 70 1.20 7.63 -18.30
CA LEU A 70 0.83 7.06 -19.60
C LEU A 70 1.12 8.02 -20.75
N LEU A 71 0.91 9.34 -20.54
CA LEU A 71 1.19 10.35 -21.55
C LEU A 71 2.68 10.61 -21.73
N GLU A 72 3.47 10.58 -20.65
CA GLU A 72 4.90 10.88 -20.66
C GLU A 72 5.76 9.65 -21.04
N ASP A 73 5.47 8.51 -20.40
CA ASP A 73 6.32 7.30 -20.48
C ASP A 73 5.67 6.17 -21.29
N GLY A 74 4.38 6.26 -21.62
CA GLY A 74 3.63 5.21 -22.30
C GLY A 74 3.25 4.02 -21.42
N GLU A 75 3.65 4.02 -20.13
CA GLU A 75 3.36 2.96 -19.16
C GLU A 75 3.21 3.51 -17.74
N VAL A 76 2.43 2.83 -16.92
CA VAL A 76 2.36 3.13 -15.47
C VAL A 76 3.44 2.34 -14.76
N GLN A 77 4.31 3.04 -14.04
CA GLN A 77 5.39 2.43 -13.27
C GLN A 77 5.00 2.37 -11.79
N HIS A 78 5.09 1.17 -11.20
CA HIS A 78 4.81 0.96 -9.79
C HIS A 78 6.11 0.90 -8.98
N PRO A 79 6.27 1.78 -7.96
CA PRO A 79 7.40 1.70 -7.06
C PRO A 79 7.40 0.40 -6.27
N TYR A 80 8.58 -0.19 -6.13
CA TYR A 80 8.77 -1.50 -5.52
C TYR A 80 9.92 -1.48 -4.52
N LEU A 81 9.73 -2.12 -3.35
CA LEU A 81 10.73 -2.25 -2.30
C LEU A 81 11.31 -3.67 -2.18
N GLY A 82 10.52 -4.70 -2.47
CA GLY A 82 10.93 -6.09 -2.35
C GLY A 82 10.78 -6.68 -0.95
N ILE A 83 9.68 -6.34 -0.26
CA ILE A 83 9.34 -6.90 1.05
C ILE A 83 7.99 -7.61 1.02
N GLN A 84 7.87 -8.65 1.85
CA GLN A 84 6.58 -9.18 2.28
C GLN A 84 6.33 -8.75 3.72
N MET A 85 5.13 -8.30 4.01
CA MET A 85 4.79 -7.72 5.29
C MET A 85 3.39 -8.13 5.74
N VAL A 86 3.17 -8.11 7.05
CA VAL A 86 1.90 -8.41 7.69
C VAL A 86 1.61 -7.38 8.78
N ASN A 87 0.33 -7.18 9.09
CA ASN A 87 -0.05 -6.35 10.22
C ASN A 87 0.31 -7.09 11.51
N LEU A 88 1.11 -6.45 12.34
CA LEU A 88 1.46 -6.96 13.66
C LEU A 88 0.29 -6.71 14.62
N ASN A 89 -0.05 -7.72 15.38
CA ASN A 89 -0.98 -7.63 16.50
C ASN A 89 -0.40 -8.35 17.73
N PRO A 90 -0.95 -8.11 18.94
CA PRO A 90 -0.41 -8.69 20.18
C PRO A 90 -0.33 -10.22 20.17
N ASP A 91 -1.34 -10.90 19.60
CA ASP A 91 -1.37 -12.36 19.52
C ASP A 91 -0.25 -12.89 18.61
N MET A 92 -0.02 -12.23 17.47
CA MET A 92 1.06 -12.59 16.56
C MET A 92 2.42 -12.34 17.21
N ARG A 93 2.62 -11.20 17.87
CA ARG A 93 3.84 -10.90 18.62
C ARG A 93 4.14 -11.98 19.65
N GLN A 94 3.13 -12.35 20.44
CA GLN A 94 3.30 -13.38 21.47
C GLN A 94 3.74 -14.72 20.86
N ARG A 95 3.11 -15.16 19.78
CA ARG A 95 3.48 -16.41 19.09
C ARG A 95 4.90 -16.37 18.56
N ILE A 96 5.31 -15.25 17.92
CA ILE A 96 6.65 -15.07 17.38
C ILE A 96 7.69 -15.11 18.51
N ASN A 97 7.43 -14.42 19.61
CA ASN A 97 8.37 -14.36 20.74
C ASN A 97 8.45 -15.67 21.54
N GLN A 98 7.48 -16.58 21.39
CA GLN A 98 7.49 -17.92 21.97
C GLN A 98 8.16 -18.97 21.07
N ASP A 99 8.36 -18.65 19.79
CA ASP A 99 8.95 -19.55 18.81
C ASP A 99 10.48 -19.35 18.75
N GLU A 100 11.21 -20.25 19.38
CA GLU A 100 12.68 -20.20 19.43
C GLU A 100 13.35 -20.33 18.06
N ASP A 101 12.66 -20.93 17.08
CA ASP A 101 13.17 -21.11 15.71
C ASP A 101 13.12 -19.82 14.88
N MET A 102 12.40 -18.80 15.34
CA MET A 102 12.31 -17.50 14.64
C MET A 102 13.63 -16.73 14.61
N GLY A 103 14.47 -16.88 15.65
CA GLY A 103 15.79 -16.24 15.73
C GLY A 103 15.76 -14.72 15.96
N PHE A 104 14.59 -14.13 16.23
CA PHE A 104 14.41 -12.72 16.60
C PHE A 104 13.20 -12.55 17.53
N THR A 105 13.20 -11.46 18.29
CA THR A 105 12.10 -11.06 19.15
C THR A 105 11.52 -9.72 18.66
N ILE A 106 10.24 -9.49 18.91
CA ILE A 106 9.51 -8.28 18.56
C ILE A 106 9.08 -7.60 19.85
N GLU A 107 9.49 -6.35 20.03
CA GLU A 107 9.14 -5.52 21.17
C GLU A 107 7.98 -4.58 20.89
N ALA A 108 7.82 -4.16 19.63
CA ALA A 108 6.70 -3.32 19.21
C ALA A 108 5.34 -4.00 19.43
N ASP A 109 4.37 -3.25 19.95
CA ASP A 109 3.01 -3.75 20.21
C ASP A 109 2.14 -3.81 18.95
N SER A 110 2.45 -2.96 17.97
CA SER A 110 1.70 -2.82 16.71
C SER A 110 2.60 -2.25 15.62
N GLY A 111 2.12 -2.30 14.39
CA GLY A 111 2.83 -1.80 13.21
C GLY A 111 2.81 -2.81 12.08
N VAL A 112 3.73 -2.68 11.15
CA VAL A 112 3.81 -3.53 9.96
C VAL A 112 5.09 -4.33 9.98
N MET A 113 4.99 -5.62 10.29
CA MET A 113 6.14 -6.50 10.40
C MET A 113 6.58 -7.01 9.03
N VAL A 114 7.88 -6.95 8.79
CA VAL A 114 8.55 -7.54 7.62
C VAL A 114 8.78 -9.02 7.87
N ILE A 115 8.10 -9.87 7.09
CA ILE A 115 8.24 -11.34 7.19
C ILE A 115 9.28 -11.91 6.22
N ARG A 116 9.55 -11.17 5.14
CA ARG A 116 10.56 -11.55 4.14
C ARG A 116 11.09 -10.32 3.43
N VAL A 117 12.38 -10.30 3.18
CA VAL A 117 13.05 -9.36 2.26
C VAL A 117 13.58 -10.19 1.09
N MET A 118 13.27 -9.76 -0.13
CA MET A 118 13.75 -10.44 -1.33
C MET A 118 15.17 -9.99 -1.64
N GLU A 119 15.98 -10.90 -2.14
CA GLU A 119 17.35 -10.63 -2.56
C GLU A 119 17.38 -9.64 -3.74
N ASP A 120 18.46 -8.89 -3.87
CA ASP A 120 18.68 -7.90 -4.94
C ASP A 120 17.58 -6.85 -5.07
N THR A 121 16.98 -6.45 -3.96
CA THR A 121 15.89 -5.45 -3.92
C THR A 121 16.30 -4.18 -3.17
N PRO A 122 15.57 -3.05 -3.38
CA PRO A 122 15.79 -1.81 -2.66
C PRO A 122 15.78 -1.96 -1.13
N ALA A 123 14.90 -2.79 -0.61
CA ALA A 123 14.81 -3.05 0.82
C ALA A 123 16.04 -3.78 1.35
N ALA A 124 16.53 -4.80 0.62
CA ALA A 124 17.76 -5.51 0.97
C ALA A 124 18.97 -4.56 0.94
N ALA A 125 19.08 -3.74 -0.11
CA ALA A 125 20.16 -2.76 -0.25
C ALA A 125 20.13 -1.68 0.83
N ALA A 126 18.95 -1.32 1.34
CA ALA A 126 18.80 -0.37 2.45
C ALA A 126 19.01 -1.00 3.84
N GLY A 127 19.18 -2.32 3.91
CA GLY A 127 19.41 -3.05 5.14
C GLY A 127 18.13 -3.34 5.96
N ILE A 128 16.96 -3.34 5.34
CA ILE A 128 15.73 -3.87 5.94
C ILE A 128 15.91 -5.38 6.15
N GLN A 129 15.43 -5.90 7.26
CA GLN A 129 15.58 -7.29 7.65
C GLN A 129 14.23 -7.91 8.04
N ARG A 130 14.16 -9.23 7.97
CA ARG A 130 13.06 -9.98 8.55
C ARG A 130 12.99 -9.71 10.06
N GLY A 131 11.78 -9.44 10.56
CA GLY A 131 11.53 -9.09 11.95
C GLY A 131 11.54 -7.58 12.24
N ASP A 132 11.91 -6.72 11.27
CA ASP A 132 11.70 -5.29 11.42
C ASP A 132 10.22 -4.96 11.46
N VAL A 133 9.84 -4.02 12.31
CA VAL A 133 8.46 -3.50 12.37
C VAL A 133 8.45 -2.06 11.89
N ILE A 134 7.82 -1.82 10.76
CA ILE A 134 7.70 -0.48 10.16
C ILE A 134 6.66 0.30 10.94
N SER A 135 7.05 1.48 11.42
CA SER A 135 6.20 2.43 12.17
C SER A 135 5.83 3.66 11.36
N LYS A 136 6.77 4.15 10.50
CA LYS A 136 6.52 5.33 9.65
C LYS A 136 7.16 5.18 8.27
N VAL A 137 6.53 5.83 7.30
CA VAL A 137 7.08 6.02 5.95
C VAL A 137 6.93 7.49 5.57
N ASN A 138 8.06 8.16 5.25
CA ASN A 138 8.13 9.62 5.01
C ASN A 138 7.45 10.45 6.11
N GLU A 139 7.73 10.11 7.37
CA GLU A 139 7.17 10.77 8.56
C GLU A 139 5.66 10.57 8.77
N VAL A 140 4.99 9.82 7.88
CA VAL A 140 3.59 9.41 8.04
C VAL A 140 3.53 8.10 8.82
N GLU A 141 2.79 8.09 9.91
CA GLU A 141 2.54 6.88 10.69
C GLU A 141 1.78 5.83 9.86
N VAL A 142 2.22 4.58 9.96
CA VAL A 142 1.60 3.44 9.27
C VAL A 142 1.22 2.37 10.28
N ALA A 143 -0.04 1.96 10.25
CA ALA A 143 -0.59 0.94 11.15
C ALA A 143 -0.81 -0.39 10.42
N THR A 144 -0.98 -0.35 9.10
CA THR A 144 -1.30 -1.53 8.28
C THR A 144 -0.37 -1.65 7.08
N ALA A 145 -0.24 -2.87 6.57
CA ALA A 145 0.50 -3.15 5.34
C ALA A 145 -0.04 -2.33 4.15
N THR A 146 -1.34 -2.04 4.16
CA THR A 146 -1.98 -1.18 3.15
C THR A 146 -1.49 0.27 3.24
N ASP A 147 -1.26 0.79 4.45
CA ASP A 147 -0.74 2.14 4.64
C ASP A 147 0.69 2.25 4.11
N VAL A 148 1.54 1.26 4.43
CA VAL A 148 2.91 1.20 3.88
C VAL A 148 2.87 1.17 2.36
N GLN A 149 2.02 0.31 1.79
CA GLN A 149 1.88 0.18 0.35
C GLN A 149 1.41 1.47 -0.31
N ALA A 150 0.45 2.18 0.30
CA ALA A 150 -0.03 3.47 -0.20
C ALA A 150 1.10 4.52 -0.22
N GLN A 151 1.94 4.57 0.83
CA GLN A 151 3.09 5.48 0.89
C GLN A 151 4.15 5.13 -0.16
N VAL A 152 4.41 3.84 -0.37
CA VAL A 152 5.33 3.37 -1.42
C VAL A 152 4.79 3.74 -2.80
N GLU A 153 3.51 3.48 -3.07
CA GLU A 153 2.87 3.78 -4.35
C GLU A 153 2.82 5.30 -4.64
N ALA A 154 2.69 6.14 -3.61
CA ALA A 154 2.76 7.59 -3.73
C ALA A 154 4.19 8.13 -3.93
N SER A 155 5.22 7.30 -3.73
CA SER A 155 6.61 7.69 -3.87
C SER A 155 7.03 7.72 -5.35
N SER A 156 8.18 8.35 -5.60
CA SER A 156 8.80 8.35 -6.94
C SER A 156 9.91 7.30 -6.99
N ILE A 157 9.96 6.55 -8.09
CA ILE A 157 11.07 5.63 -8.38
C ILE A 157 12.40 6.38 -8.36
N GLY A 158 13.40 5.81 -7.69
CA GLY A 158 14.75 6.38 -7.57
C GLY A 158 14.90 7.50 -6.53
N LYS A 159 13.80 8.07 -6.01
CA LYS A 159 13.86 9.03 -4.90
C LYS A 159 13.90 8.29 -3.57
N SER A 160 14.66 8.82 -2.62
CA SER A 160 14.81 8.23 -1.29
C SER A 160 13.52 8.31 -0.50
N LEU A 161 13.05 7.17 -0.02
CA LEU A 161 11.92 6.99 0.89
C LEU A 161 12.47 6.73 2.29
N LYS A 162 12.11 7.54 3.28
CA LYS A 162 12.50 7.33 4.67
C LYS A 162 11.56 6.29 5.30
N VAL A 163 12.11 5.19 5.75
CA VAL A 163 11.36 4.13 6.45
C VAL A 163 11.86 4.05 7.88
N GLU A 164 11.01 4.36 8.85
CA GLU A 164 11.27 4.19 10.27
C GLU A 164 10.83 2.80 10.70
N ILE A 165 11.75 2.06 11.30
CA ILE A 165 11.55 0.70 11.78
C ILE A 165 11.89 0.58 13.25
N ASP A 166 11.24 -0.33 13.94
CA ASP A 166 11.70 -0.90 15.20
C ASP A 166 12.44 -2.22 14.89
N ARG A 167 13.66 -2.35 15.39
CA ARG A 167 14.47 -3.56 15.33
C ARG A 167 14.96 -3.93 16.72
N LYS A 168 14.32 -4.90 17.35
CA LYS A 168 14.65 -5.36 18.70
C LYS A 168 14.60 -4.22 19.74
N GLY A 169 13.56 -3.40 19.71
CA GLY A 169 13.38 -2.24 20.60
C GLY A 169 14.18 -0.99 20.21
N GLU A 170 14.99 -1.05 19.16
CA GLU A 170 15.72 0.12 18.67
C GLU A 170 15.02 0.72 17.44
N THR A 171 14.64 1.99 17.52
CA THR A 171 14.11 2.74 16.36
C THR A 171 15.25 3.12 15.42
N LYS A 172 15.11 2.79 14.14
CA LYS A 172 16.06 3.11 13.08
C LYS A 172 15.34 3.73 11.89
N THR A 173 15.98 4.71 11.26
CA THR A 173 15.48 5.29 10.01
C THR A 173 16.37 4.84 8.86
N LEU A 174 15.79 4.15 7.89
CA LEU A 174 16.46 3.64 6.71
C LEU A 174 16.02 4.43 5.48
N ALA A 175 16.97 4.73 4.60
CA ALA A 175 16.73 5.41 3.34
C ALA A 175 16.63 4.36 2.23
N VAL A 176 15.42 4.10 1.76
CA VAL A 176 15.15 3.11 0.69
C VAL A 176 14.89 3.85 -0.61
N LYS A 177 15.49 3.41 -1.72
CA LYS A 177 15.23 3.99 -3.05
C LYS A 177 14.39 3.00 -3.86
N PRO A 178 13.07 3.21 -3.98
CA PRO A 178 12.20 2.32 -4.75
C PRO A 178 12.68 2.17 -6.19
N THR A 179 12.57 0.97 -6.73
CA THR A 179 12.81 0.67 -8.15
C THR A 179 11.48 0.36 -8.83
N LYS A 180 11.50 0.24 -10.14
CA LYS A 180 10.35 -0.27 -10.91
C LYS A 180 10.06 -1.72 -10.50
N MET A 181 8.79 -2.04 -10.33
CA MET A 181 8.37 -3.41 -10.06
C MET A 181 8.75 -4.34 -11.22
N PRO A 182 9.37 -5.50 -10.96
CA PRO A 182 9.66 -6.48 -12.00
C PRO A 182 8.38 -6.94 -12.71
N GLN A 183 8.44 -7.07 -14.04
CA GLN A 183 7.28 -7.51 -14.86
C GLN A 183 6.76 -8.90 -14.47
N THR A 184 7.59 -9.75 -13.89
CA THR A 184 7.20 -11.08 -13.40
C THR A 184 6.30 -11.03 -12.15
N LEU A 185 6.12 -9.87 -11.54
CA LEU A 185 5.30 -9.65 -10.34
C LEU A 185 4.10 -8.71 -10.60
N GLN A 186 3.92 -8.28 -11.85
CA GLN A 186 2.79 -7.44 -12.27
C GLN A 186 1.54 -8.22 -12.59
#